data_734096f0f1ff09956a98ee95f23b296a
#
_entry.id   734096f0f1ff09956a98ee95f23b296a
#
_cell.length_a   1.000
_cell.length_b   1.000
_cell.length_c   1.000
_cell.angle_alpha   90.00
_cell.angle_beta   90.00
_cell.angle_gamma   90.00
#
_symmetry.space_group_name_H-M   'P 1'
#
loop_
_entity.id
_entity.type
_entity.pdbx_description
1 polymer ?
#
loop_
_entity_poly.entity_id
_entity_poly.type
_entity_poly.pdbx_seq_one_letter_code
_entity_poly.pdbx_strand_id
1 'polypeptide(L)'
;MFTERIEFVRRKFGSLLSRDDEVIFFNPETPSNCLPFSLDKLVAYQTFFPVVAQLEIVGVKCIQSMSQKKFNLAIISIPKSKKLARHLIYLATKAVPKGLIIVDGDKSNGIESIIRDLKKRVNVTHVVSKAHGKTAWFETPADLKIYKDMPLKIEGGLETQAGVFSSDGVDPASKLLAQLIPRDIKGVGADLGGGWGYLSVKALEINSINELHFVEADFTALNVAKNNLIDKRVKFHWYDALKWEAPKLLDFIIMNPPFHYLGRAMPSLGVDFVKVASRNLKKSGTLWMVANRHLPYENAIRRHFSSFSEHSGSTKFKVIQAENPKN
;
A
#
# COMPACT_ATOMS: atom_id res chain seq x y z
N MET A 1 18.82 -5.61 9.24
CA MET A 1 18.63 -4.17 9.56
C MET A 1 17.66 -4.00 10.71
N PHE A 2 16.32 -4.17 10.56
CA PHE A 2 15.37 -4.13 11.69
C PHE A 2 15.74 -5.19 12.76
N THR A 3 15.77 -6.45 12.40
CA THR A 3 16.10 -7.58 13.29
C THR A 3 17.40 -7.35 14.05
N GLU A 4 18.44 -6.86 13.37
CA GLU A 4 19.73 -6.55 13.98
C GLU A 4 19.66 -5.44 15.03
N ARG A 5 18.82 -4.42 14.82
CA ARG A 5 18.58 -3.33 15.80
C ARG A 5 17.80 -3.85 17.01
N ILE A 6 16.75 -4.62 16.79
CA ILE A 6 15.92 -5.19 17.86
C ILE A 6 16.71 -6.20 18.70
N GLU A 7 17.52 -7.04 18.10
CA GLU A 7 18.41 -7.96 18.84
C GLU A 7 19.47 -7.23 19.63
N PHE A 8 20.01 -6.13 19.10
CA PHE A 8 20.94 -5.29 19.86
C PHE A 8 20.24 -4.65 21.06
N VAL A 9 19.02 -4.13 20.90
CA VAL A 9 18.20 -3.58 21.99
C VAL A 9 17.95 -4.66 23.04
N ARG A 10 17.55 -5.86 22.63
CA ARG A 10 17.32 -6.98 23.55
C ARG A 10 18.56 -7.35 24.36
N ARG A 11 19.75 -7.44 23.72
CA ARG A 11 21.01 -7.76 24.42
C ARG A 11 21.42 -6.68 25.40
N LYS A 12 21.23 -5.41 25.04
CA LYS A 12 21.71 -4.28 25.87
C LYS A 12 20.70 -3.87 26.94
N PHE A 13 19.41 -4.08 26.72
CA PHE A 13 18.29 -3.65 27.56
C PHE A 13 17.32 -4.83 27.79
N GLY A 14 17.84 -5.97 28.24
CA GLY A 14 17.14 -7.27 28.27
C GLY A 14 15.77 -7.29 28.92
N SER A 15 15.51 -6.41 29.90
CA SER A 15 14.19 -6.27 30.53
C SER A 15 13.14 -5.56 29.65
N LEU A 16 13.57 -4.92 28.53
CA LEU A 16 12.69 -4.12 27.69
C LEU A 16 11.81 -4.98 26.74
N LEU A 17 12.27 -6.16 26.38
CA LEU A 17 11.64 -7.05 25.39
C LEU A 17 11.55 -8.47 25.97
N SER A 18 10.50 -8.75 26.73
CA SER A 18 10.22 -10.08 27.24
C SER A 18 9.62 -10.99 26.15
N ARG A 19 9.88 -12.30 26.25
CA ARG A 19 9.15 -13.29 25.44
C ARG A 19 7.70 -13.44 25.90
N ASP A 20 7.38 -12.94 27.09
CA ASP A 20 6.01 -12.99 27.65
C ASP A 20 5.15 -11.80 27.24
N ASP A 21 5.72 -10.83 26.53
CA ASP A 21 4.98 -9.67 26.07
C ASP A 21 3.90 -10.05 25.04
N GLU A 22 2.70 -9.50 25.23
CA GLU A 22 1.64 -9.46 24.23
C GLU A 22 1.96 -8.31 23.26
N VAL A 23 2.43 -8.65 22.08
CA VAL A 23 3.00 -7.70 21.13
C VAL A 23 2.03 -7.37 20.00
N ILE A 24 1.86 -6.09 19.71
CA ILE A 24 1.32 -5.64 18.43
C ILE A 24 2.41 -5.00 17.59
N PHE A 25 2.63 -5.51 16.39
CA PHE A 25 3.63 -5.00 15.47
C PHE A 25 2.98 -4.29 14.28
N PHE A 26 3.13 -2.98 14.22
CA PHE A 26 2.63 -2.13 13.15
C PHE A 26 3.62 -2.09 11.97
N ASN A 27 3.10 -2.44 10.79
CA ASN A 27 3.80 -2.35 9.51
C ASN A 27 5.11 -3.17 9.42
N PRO A 28 5.15 -4.45 9.88
CA PRO A 28 6.27 -5.32 9.56
C PRO A 28 6.39 -5.50 8.05
N GLU A 29 7.59 -5.42 7.49
CA GLU A 29 7.83 -5.50 6.04
C GLU A 29 8.10 -6.93 5.55
N THR A 30 8.59 -7.81 6.43
CA THR A 30 8.96 -9.19 6.09
C THR A 30 8.74 -10.12 7.29
N PRO A 31 8.59 -11.44 7.07
CA PRO A 31 8.53 -12.43 8.14
C PRO A 31 9.72 -12.36 9.11
N SER A 32 10.92 -12.07 8.61
CA SER A 32 12.12 -11.95 9.45
C SER A 32 12.03 -10.85 10.51
N ASN A 33 11.18 -9.84 10.32
CA ASN A 33 10.93 -8.81 11.32
C ASN A 33 10.22 -9.39 12.56
N CYS A 34 9.45 -10.46 12.40
CA CYS A 34 8.67 -11.08 13.47
C CYS A 34 9.44 -12.13 14.25
N LEU A 35 10.51 -12.71 13.70
CA LEU A 35 11.30 -13.78 14.33
C LEU A 35 11.86 -13.45 15.74
N PRO A 36 12.18 -12.18 16.09
CA PRO A 36 12.60 -11.85 17.44
C PRO A 36 11.52 -12.06 18.51
N PHE A 37 10.24 -12.27 18.14
CA PHE A 37 9.11 -12.34 19.08
C PHE A 37 8.49 -13.76 19.10
N SER A 38 7.72 -14.05 20.17
CA SER A 38 6.91 -15.26 20.27
C SER A 38 5.68 -15.11 19.36
N LEU A 39 5.55 -15.96 18.34
CA LEU A 39 4.52 -15.79 17.31
C LEU A 39 3.08 -15.98 17.85
N ASP A 40 2.91 -16.79 18.89
CA ASP A 40 1.63 -17.01 19.59
C ASP A 40 1.13 -15.75 20.35
N LYS A 41 2.07 -14.86 20.73
CA LYS A 41 1.79 -13.60 21.43
C LYS A 41 1.88 -12.37 20.53
N LEU A 42 2.22 -12.57 19.25
CA LEU A 42 2.40 -11.51 18.27
C LEU A 42 1.16 -11.35 17.38
N VAL A 43 0.71 -10.10 17.23
CA VAL A 43 -0.27 -9.72 16.21
C VAL A 43 0.35 -8.65 15.34
N ALA A 44 0.34 -8.84 14.02
CA ALA A 44 0.80 -7.86 13.05
C ALA A 44 -0.38 -7.00 12.56
N TYR A 45 -0.26 -5.68 12.68
CA TYR A 45 -1.11 -4.74 11.95
C TYR A 45 -0.45 -4.44 10.61
N GLN A 46 -1.00 -5.03 9.54
CA GLN A 46 -0.44 -4.89 8.20
C GLN A 46 -1.58 -4.81 7.18
N THR A 47 -1.56 -3.79 6.31
CA THR A 47 -2.60 -3.50 5.33
C THR A 47 -2.26 -3.94 3.91
N PHE A 48 -0.99 -4.21 3.63
CA PHE A 48 -0.53 -4.59 2.30
C PHE A 48 -0.60 -6.10 2.09
N PHE A 49 -1.53 -6.57 1.26
CA PHE A 49 -1.86 -7.98 1.05
C PHE A 49 -0.64 -8.89 0.77
N PRO A 50 0.33 -8.52 -0.12
CA PRO A 50 1.49 -9.37 -0.37
C PRO A 50 2.34 -9.64 0.88
N VAL A 51 2.43 -8.70 1.81
CA VAL A 51 3.14 -8.87 3.08
C VAL A 51 2.30 -9.70 4.05
N VAL A 52 0.99 -9.43 4.14
CA VAL A 52 0.07 -10.22 4.96
C VAL A 52 0.16 -11.70 4.60
N ALA A 53 0.07 -12.04 3.31
CA ALA A 53 0.16 -13.42 2.85
C ALA A 53 1.50 -14.10 3.23
N GLN A 54 2.63 -13.36 3.19
CA GLN A 54 3.93 -13.89 3.63
C GLN A 54 4.00 -14.11 5.15
N LEU A 55 3.42 -13.21 5.93
CA LEU A 55 3.40 -13.30 7.39
C LEU A 55 2.53 -14.46 7.86
N GLU A 56 1.36 -14.65 7.24
CA GLU A 56 0.44 -15.74 7.58
C GLU A 56 1.02 -17.13 7.26
N ILE A 57 1.80 -17.26 6.18
CA ILE A 57 2.52 -18.51 5.84
C ILE A 57 3.45 -18.95 6.99
N VAL A 58 4.06 -18.03 7.70
CA VAL A 58 4.93 -18.34 8.84
C VAL A 58 4.20 -18.34 10.19
N GLY A 59 2.87 -18.28 10.19
CA GLY A 59 2.04 -18.39 11.38
C GLY A 59 1.81 -17.08 12.15
N VAL A 60 2.17 -15.92 11.59
CA VAL A 60 1.89 -14.61 12.21
C VAL A 60 0.43 -14.24 11.99
N LYS A 61 -0.30 -13.96 13.07
CA LYS A 61 -1.67 -13.44 12.99
C LYS A 61 -1.66 -11.99 12.50
N CYS A 62 -2.36 -11.73 11.39
CA CYS A 62 -2.47 -10.40 10.80
C CYS A 62 -3.86 -9.78 11.04
N ILE A 63 -3.88 -8.46 11.26
CA ILE A 63 -5.10 -7.64 11.31
C ILE A 63 -4.93 -6.39 10.44
N GLN A 64 -6.03 -5.92 9.83
CA GLN A 64 -6.07 -4.74 8.97
C GLN A 64 -6.86 -3.59 9.61
N SER A 65 -7.54 -3.87 10.71
CA SER A 65 -8.26 -2.89 11.53
C SER A 65 -7.99 -3.14 13.01
N MET A 66 -8.09 -2.08 13.82
CA MET A 66 -7.85 -2.18 15.25
C MET A 66 -8.97 -2.98 15.93
N SER A 67 -8.58 -3.93 16.78
CA SER A 67 -9.48 -4.71 17.63
C SER A 67 -9.57 -4.11 19.05
N GLN A 68 -10.48 -4.65 19.86
CA GLN A 68 -10.56 -4.28 21.28
C GLN A 68 -9.44 -4.91 22.13
N LYS A 69 -8.70 -5.91 21.60
CA LYS A 69 -7.58 -6.55 22.31
C LYS A 69 -6.55 -5.48 22.68
N LYS A 70 -6.07 -5.55 23.92
CA LYS A 70 -5.00 -4.71 24.43
C LYS A 70 -3.70 -5.49 24.49
N PHE A 71 -2.61 -4.77 24.34
CA PHE A 71 -1.25 -5.29 24.32
C PHE A 71 -0.42 -4.50 25.37
N ASN A 72 0.72 -5.03 25.76
CA ASN A 72 1.65 -4.34 26.66
C ASN A 72 2.89 -3.78 25.91
N LEU A 73 3.10 -4.23 24.68
CA LEU A 73 4.18 -3.77 23.81
C LEU A 73 3.67 -3.48 22.40
N ALA A 74 3.98 -2.30 21.88
CA ALA A 74 3.83 -1.98 20.47
C ALA A 74 5.18 -1.75 19.81
N ILE A 75 5.34 -2.30 18.62
CA ILE A 75 6.48 -2.05 17.75
C ILE A 75 5.98 -1.44 16.45
N ILE A 76 6.66 -0.44 15.94
CA ILE A 76 6.27 0.25 14.72
C ILE A 76 7.48 0.33 13.79
N SER A 77 7.39 -0.34 12.63
CA SER A 77 8.31 -0.10 11.53
C SER A 77 7.86 1.16 10.78
N ILE A 78 8.68 2.22 10.85
CA ILE A 78 8.33 3.54 10.33
C ILE A 78 8.33 3.54 8.79
N PRO A 79 7.17 3.80 8.14
CA PRO A 79 7.09 3.95 6.70
C PRO A 79 7.67 5.31 6.25
N LYS A 80 7.90 5.46 4.93
CA LYS A 80 8.35 6.73 4.34
C LYS A 80 7.35 7.88 4.52
N SER A 81 6.06 7.59 4.50
CA SER A 81 5.01 8.60 4.73
C SER A 81 5.01 9.02 6.20
N LYS A 82 5.39 10.26 6.48
CA LYS A 82 5.37 10.82 7.84
C LYS A 82 3.96 10.89 8.43
N LYS A 83 2.95 11.16 7.60
CA LYS A 83 1.54 11.17 8.04
C LYS A 83 1.14 9.77 8.51
N LEU A 84 1.42 8.74 7.69
CA LEU A 84 1.15 7.36 8.07
C LEU A 84 1.94 6.95 9.31
N ALA A 85 3.25 7.27 9.39
CA ALA A 85 4.06 6.98 10.57
C ALA A 85 3.44 7.54 11.86
N ARG A 86 2.99 8.79 11.84
CA ARG A 86 2.29 9.42 12.98
C ARG A 86 0.97 8.70 13.30
N HIS A 87 0.21 8.36 12.27
CA HIS A 87 -1.05 7.64 12.48
C HIS A 87 -0.84 6.26 13.11
N LEU A 88 0.17 5.50 12.65
CA LEU A 88 0.52 4.21 13.26
C LEU A 88 0.94 4.36 14.73
N ILE A 89 1.69 5.43 15.07
CA ILE A 89 2.04 5.75 16.46
C ILE A 89 0.77 6.05 17.27
N TYR A 90 -0.18 6.82 16.72
CA TYR A 90 -1.46 7.06 17.38
C TYR A 90 -2.22 5.76 17.62
N LEU A 91 -2.32 4.87 16.62
CA LEU A 91 -2.97 3.56 16.77
C LEU A 91 -2.29 2.71 17.84
N ALA A 92 -0.96 2.75 17.90
CA ALA A 92 -0.19 2.05 18.93
C ALA A 92 -0.55 2.53 20.36
N THR A 93 -0.77 3.84 20.58
CA THR A 93 -1.22 4.34 21.89
C THR A 93 -2.61 3.83 22.28
N LYS A 94 -3.45 3.49 21.29
CA LYS A 94 -4.79 2.91 21.54
C LYS A 94 -4.74 1.41 21.79
N ALA A 95 -3.81 0.72 21.13
CA ALA A 95 -3.57 -0.71 21.33
C ALA A 95 -2.88 -1.02 22.66
N VAL A 96 -1.96 -0.15 23.07
CA VAL A 96 -1.15 -0.27 24.32
C VAL A 96 -1.47 0.89 25.23
N PRO A 97 -2.57 0.86 26.01
CA PRO A 97 -2.97 1.99 26.86
C PRO A 97 -2.04 2.20 28.08
N LYS A 98 -1.34 1.15 28.49
CA LYS A 98 -0.30 1.15 29.53
C LYS A 98 0.79 0.20 29.10
N GLY A 99 1.98 0.69 28.81
CA GLY A 99 3.09 -0.16 28.36
C GLY A 99 4.07 0.59 27.49
N LEU A 100 4.81 -0.13 26.68
CA LEU A 100 5.92 0.39 25.91
C LEU A 100 5.60 0.49 24.43
N ILE A 101 6.03 1.60 23.82
CA ILE A 101 5.97 1.81 22.37
C ILE A 101 7.38 1.98 21.82
N ILE A 102 7.76 1.12 20.89
CA ILE A 102 9.04 1.13 20.19
C ILE A 102 8.82 1.59 18.75
N VAL A 103 9.53 2.62 18.33
CA VAL A 103 9.59 3.05 16.93
C VAL A 103 10.94 2.66 16.35
N ASP A 104 10.94 2.01 15.21
CA ASP A 104 12.13 1.61 14.49
C ASP A 104 12.03 2.01 13.02
N GLY A 105 13.15 2.44 12.45
CA GLY A 105 13.18 2.78 11.03
C GLY A 105 14.58 3.10 10.52
N ASP A 106 14.74 2.99 9.21
CA ASP A 106 15.94 3.40 8.52
C ASP A 106 15.99 4.93 8.38
N LYS A 107 17.18 5.52 8.29
CA LYS A 107 17.34 6.96 8.05
C LYS A 107 16.64 7.42 6.78
N SER A 108 16.67 6.60 5.74
CA SER A 108 15.98 6.84 4.46
C SER A 108 14.45 6.90 4.59
N ASN A 109 13.87 6.30 5.63
CA ASN A 109 12.44 6.39 5.95
C ASN A 109 12.10 7.59 6.84
N GLY A 110 13.10 8.41 7.20
CA GLY A 110 12.88 9.64 7.96
C GLY A 110 12.70 9.43 9.46
N ILE A 111 13.18 8.32 10.04
CA ILE A 111 13.08 8.01 11.49
C ILE A 111 13.59 9.16 12.37
N GLU A 112 14.65 9.87 11.95
CA GLU A 112 15.21 10.98 12.73
C GLU A 112 14.21 12.14 12.89
N SER A 113 13.44 12.42 11.84
CA SER A 113 12.37 13.42 11.86
C SER A 113 11.23 13.02 12.81
N ILE A 114 10.85 11.73 12.80
CA ILE A 114 9.82 11.18 13.70
C ILE A 114 10.30 11.23 15.15
N ILE A 115 11.53 10.81 15.45
CA ILE A 115 12.09 10.88 16.81
C ILE A 115 12.16 12.33 17.32
N ARG A 116 12.56 13.27 16.45
CA ARG A 116 12.61 14.70 16.80
C ARG A 116 11.22 15.25 17.13
N ASP A 117 10.20 14.83 16.39
CA ASP A 117 8.81 15.22 16.64
C ASP A 117 8.27 14.59 17.94
N LEU A 118 8.55 13.31 18.17
CA LEU A 118 8.19 12.60 19.40
C LEU A 118 8.78 13.25 20.64
N LYS A 119 10.09 13.62 20.64
CA LYS A 119 10.76 14.28 21.76
C LYS A 119 10.12 15.59 22.20
N LYS A 120 9.33 16.24 21.37
CA LYS A 120 8.57 17.44 21.70
C LYS A 120 7.27 17.13 22.45
N ARG A 121 6.83 15.87 22.50
CA ARG A 121 5.50 15.47 22.94
C ARG A 121 5.51 14.42 24.04
N VAL A 122 6.53 13.57 24.03
CA VAL A 122 6.66 12.44 24.96
C VAL A 122 8.10 12.34 25.47
N ASN A 123 8.26 11.72 26.64
CA ASN A 123 9.57 11.41 27.16
C ASN A 123 10.17 10.19 26.43
N VAL A 124 10.94 10.44 25.37
CA VAL A 124 11.70 9.38 24.68
C VAL A 124 12.88 8.97 25.55
N THR A 125 12.77 7.84 26.23
CA THR A 125 13.75 7.41 27.25
C THR A 125 15.11 7.05 26.66
N HIS A 126 15.12 6.42 25.48
CA HIS A 126 16.36 6.01 24.81
C HIS A 126 16.26 6.11 23.30
N VAL A 127 17.41 6.27 22.65
CA VAL A 127 17.58 6.20 21.19
C VAL A 127 18.85 5.41 20.90
N VAL A 128 18.71 4.33 20.14
CA VAL A 128 19.82 3.50 19.66
C VAL A 128 20.01 3.75 18.17
N SER A 129 21.25 3.97 17.74
CA SER A 129 21.63 4.11 16.33
C SER A 129 22.44 2.91 15.93
N LYS A 130 21.97 2.13 14.93
CA LYS A 130 22.66 0.95 14.39
C LYS A 130 22.14 0.62 12.99
N ALA A 131 22.95 -0.04 12.15
CA ALA A 131 22.56 -0.57 10.84
C ALA A 131 21.78 0.47 10.00
N HIS A 132 22.34 1.66 9.82
CA HIS A 132 21.78 2.78 9.06
C HIS A 132 20.37 3.23 9.47
N GLY A 133 19.96 2.91 10.71
CA GLY A 133 18.65 3.28 11.25
C GLY A 133 18.71 3.66 12.72
N LYS A 134 17.54 3.87 13.30
CA LYS A 134 17.37 4.16 14.73
C LYS A 134 16.17 3.41 15.27
N THR A 135 16.33 2.99 16.53
CA THR A 135 15.25 2.48 17.39
C THR A 135 15.12 3.41 18.58
N ALA A 136 13.91 3.81 18.90
CA ALA A 136 13.62 4.65 20.06
C ALA A 136 12.36 4.14 20.75
N TRP A 137 12.25 4.38 22.08
CA TRP A 137 11.08 3.94 22.83
C TRP A 137 10.68 4.91 23.90
N PHE A 138 9.41 4.80 24.28
CA PHE A 138 8.76 5.62 25.27
C PHE A 138 7.56 4.88 25.86
N GLU A 139 7.18 5.21 27.09
CA GLU A 139 5.95 4.73 27.69
C GLU A 139 4.74 5.39 27.03
N THR A 140 3.62 4.68 26.97
CA THR A 140 2.40 5.21 26.37
C THR A 140 1.98 6.51 27.02
N PRO A 141 1.90 7.63 26.30
CA PRO A 141 1.47 8.91 26.82
C PRO A 141 -0.06 8.95 26.96
N ALA A 142 -0.56 9.89 27.76
CA ALA A 142 -1.98 10.09 27.97
C ALA A 142 -2.73 10.42 26.67
N ASP A 143 -2.14 11.20 25.77
CA ASP A 143 -2.75 11.59 24.49
C ASP A 143 -1.74 11.91 23.40
N LEU A 144 -1.95 11.32 22.21
CA LEU A 144 -1.31 11.68 20.93
C LEU A 144 -2.35 11.86 19.81
N LYS A 145 -3.54 12.36 20.12
CA LYS A 145 -4.60 12.61 19.12
C LYS A 145 -4.14 13.47 17.95
N ILE A 146 -3.16 14.34 18.14
CA ILE A 146 -2.58 15.17 17.07
C ILE A 146 -1.96 14.34 15.94
N TYR A 147 -1.66 13.06 16.20
CA TYR A 147 -1.13 12.11 15.22
C TYR A 147 -2.24 11.32 14.51
N LYS A 148 -3.49 11.47 14.95
CA LYS A 148 -4.63 10.82 14.28
C LYS A 148 -4.77 11.37 12.87
N ASP A 149 -4.69 10.49 11.88
CA ASP A 149 -5.04 10.84 10.51
C ASP A 149 -6.57 10.79 10.33
N MET A 150 -7.06 11.66 9.48
CA MET A 150 -8.46 11.71 9.08
C MET A 150 -8.52 11.71 7.55
N PRO A 151 -9.52 11.04 6.96
CA PRO A 151 -9.72 11.12 5.52
C PRO A 151 -9.76 12.57 5.05
N LEU A 152 -9.04 12.86 3.97
CA LEU A 152 -8.98 14.17 3.33
C LEU A 152 -9.93 14.16 2.14
N LYS A 153 -10.85 15.12 2.08
CA LYS A 153 -11.65 15.37 0.87
C LYS A 153 -10.83 16.18 -0.12
N ILE A 154 -10.80 15.71 -1.36
CA ILE A 154 -10.10 16.34 -2.47
C ILE A 154 -11.09 16.78 -3.56
N GLU A 155 -10.58 17.28 -4.68
CA GLU A 155 -11.36 17.71 -5.85
C GLU A 155 -12.42 16.66 -6.25
N GLY A 156 -13.65 17.10 -6.51
CA GLY A 156 -14.76 16.22 -6.85
C GLY A 156 -15.43 15.51 -5.67
N GLY A 157 -15.10 15.88 -4.42
CA GLY A 157 -15.70 15.29 -3.21
C GLY A 157 -15.16 13.91 -2.86
N LEU A 158 -14.14 13.43 -3.58
CA LEU A 158 -13.49 12.15 -3.34
C LEU A 158 -12.64 12.18 -2.08
N GLU A 159 -12.50 11.04 -1.44
CA GLU A 159 -11.71 10.89 -0.21
C GLU A 159 -10.33 10.27 -0.51
N THR A 160 -9.36 10.63 0.30
CA THR A 160 -8.03 10.02 0.36
C THR A 160 -7.55 9.97 1.80
N GLN A 161 -6.47 9.23 2.07
CA GLN A 161 -5.95 9.05 3.43
C GLN A 161 -4.42 8.94 3.42
N ALA A 162 -3.78 9.20 4.56
CA ALA A 162 -2.33 9.05 4.70
C ALA A 162 -1.87 7.62 4.39
N GLY A 163 -0.81 7.52 3.60
CA GLY A 163 -0.20 6.26 3.22
C GLY A 163 -0.70 5.66 1.91
N VAL A 164 -1.87 6.06 1.42
CA VAL A 164 -2.32 5.64 0.10
C VAL A 164 -1.58 6.40 -1.01
N PHE A 165 -1.54 5.82 -2.20
CA PHE A 165 -0.94 6.46 -3.37
C PHE A 165 -1.61 7.82 -3.66
N SER A 166 -0.79 8.85 -3.92
CA SER A 166 -1.27 10.22 -4.22
C SER A 166 -2.26 10.77 -3.18
N SER A 167 -1.92 10.63 -1.89
CA SER A 167 -2.78 11.01 -0.77
C SER A 167 -3.13 12.50 -0.67
N ASP A 168 -2.40 13.36 -1.38
CA ASP A 168 -2.58 14.80 -1.31
C ASP A 168 -3.42 15.36 -2.49
N GLY A 169 -3.89 14.51 -3.42
CA GLY A 169 -4.71 14.91 -4.56
C GLY A 169 -4.68 13.91 -5.72
N VAL A 170 -5.32 14.29 -6.82
CA VAL A 170 -5.36 13.45 -8.02
C VAL A 170 -4.00 13.37 -8.68
N ASP A 171 -3.53 12.15 -8.91
CA ASP A 171 -2.27 11.90 -9.63
C ASP A 171 -2.36 12.39 -11.09
N PRO A 172 -1.41 13.20 -11.58
CA PRO A 172 -1.45 13.73 -12.93
C PRO A 172 -1.43 12.67 -14.03
N ALA A 173 -0.77 11.52 -13.81
CA ALA A 173 -0.76 10.41 -14.77
C ALA A 173 -2.14 9.76 -14.86
N SER A 174 -2.77 9.48 -13.71
CA SER A 174 -4.14 8.95 -13.64
C SER A 174 -5.14 9.91 -14.26
N LYS A 175 -4.98 11.23 -14.05
CA LYS A 175 -5.84 12.25 -14.67
C LYS A 175 -5.70 12.23 -16.20
N LEU A 176 -4.49 12.10 -16.71
CA LEU A 176 -4.22 11.99 -18.15
C LEU A 176 -4.86 10.74 -18.75
N LEU A 177 -4.68 9.57 -18.12
CA LEU A 177 -5.30 8.33 -18.58
C LEU A 177 -6.82 8.44 -18.61
N ALA A 178 -7.44 8.95 -17.55
CA ALA A 178 -8.89 9.11 -17.46
C ALA A 178 -9.50 9.97 -18.59
N GLN A 179 -8.75 10.95 -19.09
CA GLN A 179 -9.17 11.81 -20.23
C GLN A 179 -9.10 11.09 -21.58
N LEU A 180 -8.27 10.04 -21.69
CA LEU A 180 -8.00 9.32 -22.93
C LEU A 180 -8.73 7.97 -23.04
N ILE A 181 -9.33 7.47 -21.95
CA ILE A 181 -10.20 6.29 -22.00
C ILE A 181 -11.38 6.60 -22.93
N PRO A 182 -11.59 5.78 -23.99
CA PRO A 182 -12.65 6.05 -24.97
C PRO A 182 -14.03 5.87 -24.35
N ARG A 183 -14.97 6.71 -24.76
CA ARG A 183 -16.35 6.71 -24.22
C ARG A 183 -17.20 5.50 -24.68
N ASP A 184 -16.72 4.76 -25.66
CA ASP A 184 -17.36 3.54 -26.19
C ASP A 184 -16.79 2.25 -25.58
N ILE A 185 -15.86 2.35 -24.61
CA ILE A 185 -15.40 1.19 -23.83
C ILE A 185 -16.59 0.52 -23.14
N LYS A 186 -16.65 -0.80 -23.17
CA LYS A 186 -17.84 -1.54 -22.74
C LYS A 186 -17.54 -2.89 -22.13
N GLY A 187 -18.56 -3.50 -21.52
CA GLY A 187 -18.50 -4.86 -21.01
C GLY A 187 -17.94 -4.96 -19.60
N VAL A 188 -17.13 -5.96 -19.35
CA VAL A 188 -16.52 -6.27 -18.04
C VAL A 188 -15.05 -5.92 -18.07
N GLY A 189 -14.61 -5.12 -17.11
CA GLY A 189 -13.21 -4.71 -17.01
C GLY A 189 -12.60 -4.81 -15.65
N ALA A 190 -11.32 -4.41 -15.52
CA ALA A 190 -10.63 -4.28 -14.25
C ALA A 190 -9.80 -3.01 -14.17
N ASP A 191 -9.66 -2.49 -12.94
CA ASP A 191 -8.69 -1.48 -12.53
C ASP A 191 -7.65 -2.18 -11.65
N LEU A 192 -6.44 -2.38 -12.18
CA LEU A 192 -5.36 -3.09 -11.49
C LEU A 192 -4.45 -2.12 -10.73
N GLY A 193 -4.42 -2.26 -9.41
CA GLY A 193 -3.74 -1.32 -8.53
C GLY A 193 -4.51 -0.01 -8.42
N GLY A 194 -5.83 -0.10 -8.18
CA GLY A 194 -6.77 1.01 -8.28
C GLY A 194 -6.57 2.16 -7.28
N GLY A 195 -5.73 1.96 -6.24
CA GLY A 195 -5.46 2.96 -5.21
C GLY A 195 -6.74 3.35 -4.46
N TRP A 196 -7.03 4.65 -4.37
CA TRP A 196 -8.27 5.15 -3.77
C TRP A 196 -9.44 5.33 -4.77
N GLY A 197 -9.28 4.79 -6.01
CA GLY A 197 -10.39 4.60 -6.94
C GLY A 197 -10.58 5.66 -8.02
N TYR A 198 -9.66 6.60 -8.24
CA TYR A 198 -9.84 7.69 -9.19
C TYR A 198 -10.14 7.22 -10.63
N LEU A 199 -9.36 6.28 -11.16
CA LEU A 199 -9.57 5.75 -12.51
C LEU A 199 -10.92 5.06 -12.63
N SER A 200 -11.27 4.25 -11.63
CA SER A 200 -12.55 3.55 -11.57
C SER A 200 -13.74 4.53 -11.50
N VAL A 201 -13.67 5.61 -10.71
CA VAL A 201 -14.70 6.66 -10.69
C VAL A 201 -14.90 7.23 -12.09
N LYS A 202 -13.81 7.55 -12.80
CA LYS A 202 -13.89 8.10 -14.16
C LYS A 202 -14.37 7.09 -15.21
N ALA A 203 -13.97 5.84 -15.10
CA ALA A 203 -14.45 4.79 -15.98
C ALA A 203 -15.96 4.55 -15.81
N LEU A 204 -16.46 4.56 -14.58
CA LEU A 204 -17.89 4.32 -14.29
C LEU A 204 -18.83 5.45 -14.72
N GLU A 205 -18.32 6.62 -15.14
CA GLU A 205 -19.10 7.63 -15.88
C GLU A 205 -19.59 7.08 -17.24
N ILE A 206 -19.02 5.95 -17.71
CA ILE A 206 -19.37 5.30 -18.97
C ILE A 206 -20.42 4.21 -18.72
N ASN A 207 -21.62 4.40 -19.26
CA ASN A 207 -22.77 3.52 -18.99
C ASN A 207 -22.66 2.13 -19.63
N SER A 208 -21.86 1.96 -20.69
CA SER A 208 -21.62 0.68 -21.38
C SER A 208 -20.72 -0.30 -20.60
N ILE A 209 -20.12 0.13 -19.49
CA ILE A 209 -19.42 -0.73 -18.56
C ILE A 209 -20.45 -1.46 -17.68
N ASN A 210 -20.46 -2.79 -17.76
CA ASN A 210 -21.42 -3.65 -17.05
C ASN A 210 -20.90 -4.04 -15.65
N GLU A 211 -19.58 -4.29 -15.54
CA GLU A 211 -18.93 -4.67 -14.30
C GLU A 211 -17.47 -4.19 -14.30
N LEU A 212 -16.98 -3.78 -13.15
CA LEU A 212 -15.59 -3.34 -12.95
C LEU A 212 -14.99 -4.05 -11.73
N HIS A 213 -13.98 -4.90 -11.96
CA HIS A 213 -13.19 -5.50 -10.90
C HIS A 213 -12.14 -4.50 -10.43
N PHE A 214 -12.28 -4.05 -9.20
CA PHE A 214 -11.33 -3.16 -8.53
C PHE A 214 -10.35 -3.98 -7.71
N VAL A 215 -9.08 -4.03 -8.13
CA VAL A 215 -8.05 -4.87 -7.48
C VAL A 215 -7.03 -3.95 -6.82
N GLU A 216 -6.93 -4.02 -5.50
CA GLU A 216 -6.02 -3.19 -4.71
C GLU A 216 -5.38 -4.02 -3.59
N ALA A 217 -4.06 -3.87 -3.45
CA ALA A 217 -3.27 -4.62 -2.47
C ALA A 217 -3.26 -3.96 -1.09
N ASP A 218 -3.43 -2.63 -1.00
CA ASP A 218 -3.48 -1.93 0.29
C ASP A 218 -4.94 -1.85 0.80
N PHE A 219 -5.20 -2.47 1.94
CA PHE A 219 -6.53 -2.48 2.57
C PHE A 219 -7.03 -1.07 2.92
N THR A 220 -6.11 -0.15 3.28
CA THR A 220 -6.48 1.24 3.56
C THR A 220 -6.96 1.93 2.29
N ALA A 221 -6.24 1.77 1.17
CA ALA A 221 -6.63 2.32 -0.12
C ALA A 221 -7.96 1.72 -0.60
N LEU A 222 -8.13 0.39 -0.47
CA LEU A 222 -9.37 -0.30 -0.79
C LEU A 222 -10.57 0.24 -0.02
N ASN A 223 -10.42 0.51 1.29
CA ASN A 223 -11.50 1.04 2.10
C ASN A 223 -11.86 2.49 1.72
N VAL A 224 -10.86 3.30 1.39
CA VAL A 224 -11.10 4.64 0.84
C VAL A 224 -11.82 4.53 -0.51
N ALA A 225 -11.39 3.63 -1.38
CA ALA A 225 -12.04 3.38 -2.67
C ALA A 225 -13.51 2.97 -2.52
N LYS A 226 -13.87 2.17 -1.51
CA LYS A 226 -15.27 1.80 -1.23
C LYS A 226 -16.15 3.00 -0.89
N ASN A 227 -15.59 4.03 -0.25
CA ASN A 227 -16.33 5.28 0.01
C ASN A 227 -16.50 6.11 -1.27
N ASN A 228 -15.52 6.07 -2.17
CA ASN A 228 -15.52 6.81 -3.43
C ASN A 228 -16.34 6.14 -4.54
N LEU A 229 -16.49 4.82 -4.51
CA LEU A 229 -17.07 3.98 -5.56
C LEU A 229 -18.40 3.36 -5.08
N ILE A 230 -19.42 4.22 -4.89
CA ILE A 230 -20.78 3.78 -4.53
C ILE A 230 -21.52 3.41 -5.82
N ASP A 231 -21.08 2.31 -6.47
CA ASP A 231 -21.67 1.81 -7.71
C ASP A 231 -21.77 0.28 -7.65
N LYS A 232 -22.97 -0.26 -7.92
CA LYS A 232 -23.25 -1.71 -7.88
C LYS A 232 -22.46 -2.54 -8.88
N ARG A 233 -21.92 -1.90 -9.91
CA ARG A 233 -21.10 -2.54 -10.94
C ARG A 233 -19.70 -2.91 -10.42
N VAL A 234 -19.24 -2.33 -9.29
CA VAL A 234 -17.89 -2.55 -8.76
C VAL A 234 -17.82 -3.83 -7.94
N LYS A 235 -16.81 -4.65 -8.23
CA LYS A 235 -16.43 -5.85 -7.47
C LYS A 235 -15.06 -5.60 -6.84
N PHE A 236 -15.01 -5.42 -5.53
CA PHE A 236 -13.78 -5.11 -4.81
C PHE A 236 -12.99 -6.37 -4.47
N HIS A 237 -11.67 -6.33 -4.73
CA HIS A 237 -10.72 -7.38 -4.40
C HIS A 237 -9.55 -6.79 -3.62
N TRP A 238 -9.44 -7.14 -2.34
CA TRP A 238 -8.21 -6.92 -1.58
C TRP A 238 -7.25 -8.06 -1.91
N TYR A 239 -6.38 -7.84 -2.86
CA TYR A 239 -5.52 -8.90 -3.39
C TYR A 239 -4.26 -8.35 -4.07
N ASP A 240 -3.24 -9.21 -4.19
CA ASP A 240 -2.05 -8.94 -5.00
C ASP A 240 -2.41 -8.98 -6.50
N ALA A 241 -2.41 -7.82 -7.15
CA ALA A 241 -2.73 -7.74 -8.57
C ALA A 241 -1.84 -8.65 -9.43
N LEU A 242 -0.59 -8.92 -9.02
CA LEU A 242 0.31 -9.82 -9.75
C LEU A 242 -0.13 -11.30 -9.74
N LYS A 243 -0.93 -11.67 -8.77
CA LYS A 243 -1.46 -13.04 -8.58
C LYS A 243 -2.96 -13.14 -8.85
N TRP A 244 -3.60 -12.00 -9.13
CA TRP A 244 -5.03 -11.97 -9.35
C TRP A 244 -5.40 -12.56 -10.70
N GLU A 245 -6.45 -13.36 -10.70
CA GLU A 245 -7.06 -13.94 -11.89
C GLU A 245 -8.53 -13.53 -11.94
N ALA A 246 -8.96 -12.99 -13.07
CA ALA A 246 -10.33 -12.60 -13.28
C ALA A 246 -11.23 -13.84 -13.33
N PRO A 247 -12.44 -13.80 -12.73
CA PRO A 247 -13.38 -14.92 -12.81
C PRO A 247 -13.76 -15.34 -14.24
N LYS A 248 -13.68 -14.38 -15.18
CA LYS A 248 -13.85 -14.55 -16.63
C LYS A 248 -12.92 -13.57 -17.34
N LEU A 249 -12.47 -13.92 -18.54
CA LEU A 249 -11.66 -13.00 -19.36
C LEU A 249 -12.41 -11.68 -19.60
N LEU A 250 -11.67 -10.60 -19.52
CA LEU A 250 -12.16 -9.23 -19.48
C LEU A 250 -12.16 -8.58 -20.87
N ASP A 251 -13.07 -7.63 -21.07
CA ASP A 251 -13.14 -6.81 -22.27
C ASP A 251 -12.08 -5.70 -22.24
N PHE A 252 -11.77 -5.17 -21.07
CA PHE A 252 -10.74 -4.15 -20.91
C PHE A 252 -10.05 -4.20 -19.55
N ILE A 253 -8.85 -3.64 -19.50
CA ILE A 253 -8.13 -3.35 -18.26
C ILE A 253 -7.63 -1.91 -18.31
N ILE A 254 -7.81 -1.17 -17.23
CA ILE A 254 -7.21 0.14 -16.99
C ILE A 254 -6.19 0.01 -15.87
N MET A 255 -5.06 0.72 -15.95
CA MET A 255 -4.08 0.72 -14.85
C MET A 255 -3.11 1.90 -14.90
N ASN A 256 -2.73 2.37 -13.72
CA ASN A 256 -1.54 3.19 -13.48
C ASN A 256 -0.59 2.34 -12.62
N PRO A 257 0.20 1.44 -13.21
CA PRO A 257 0.93 0.42 -12.45
C PRO A 257 1.98 1.05 -11.54
N PRO A 258 2.14 0.54 -10.30
CA PRO A 258 3.16 1.03 -9.40
C PRO A 258 4.55 0.72 -9.95
N PHE A 259 5.50 1.63 -9.74
CA PHE A 259 6.91 1.45 -10.03
C PHE A 259 7.78 1.41 -8.77
N HIS A 260 7.13 1.32 -7.61
CA HIS A 260 7.76 1.13 -6.31
C HIS A 260 7.12 -0.05 -5.58
N TYR A 261 7.93 -0.83 -4.90
CA TYR A 261 7.51 -1.88 -3.97
C TYR A 261 8.10 -1.60 -2.59
N LEU A 262 7.25 -1.47 -1.57
CA LEU A 262 7.66 -1.10 -0.20
C LEU A 262 8.62 0.11 -0.17
N GLY A 263 8.32 1.12 -0.99
CA GLY A 263 9.09 2.35 -1.06
C GLY A 263 10.42 2.26 -1.85
N ARG A 264 10.74 1.13 -2.46
CA ARG A 264 11.93 0.95 -3.33
C ARG A 264 11.50 0.98 -4.79
N ALA A 265 12.26 1.68 -5.64
CA ALA A 265 12.01 1.68 -7.08
C ALA A 265 12.18 0.27 -7.65
N MET A 266 11.17 -0.22 -8.37
CA MET A 266 11.15 -1.54 -9.00
C MET A 266 10.46 -1.44 -10.38
N PRO A 267 11.16 -0.98 -11.42
CA PRO A 267 10.57 -0.83 -12.76
C PRO A 267 10.03 -2.14 -13.36
N SER A 268 10.59 -3.30 -12.97
CA SER A 268 10.09 -4.63 -13.38
C SER A 268 8.65 -4.87 -12.96
N LEU A 269 8.16 -4.21 -11.90
CA LEU A 269 6.80 -4.36 -11.42
C LEU A 269 5.76 -4.00 -12.49
N GLY A 270 5.97 -2.91 -13.24
CA GLY A 270 5.07 -2.54 -14.34
C GLY A 270 5.11 -3.54 -15.50
N VAL A 271 6.25 -4.21 -15.74
CA VAL A 271 6.35 -5.33 -16.70
C VAL A 271 5.48 -6.50 -16.26
N ASP A 272 5.52 -6.85 -14.98
CA ASP A 272 4.69 -7.91 -14.42
C ASP A 272 3.19 -7.57 -14.51
N PHE A 273 2.81 -6.30 -14.27
CA PHE A 273 1.44 -5.84 -14.47
C PHE A 273 0.97 -5.98 -15.93
N VAL A 274 1.82 -5.67 -16.93
CA VAL A 274 1.50 -5.89 -18.35
C VAL A 274 1.25 -7.36 -18.64
N LYS A 275 2.07 -8.26 -18.09
CA LYS A 275 1.88 -9.71 -18.20
C LYS A 275 0.55 -10.16 -17.58
N VAL A 276 0.22 -9.65 -16.39
CA VAL A 276 -1.07 -9.96 -15.74
C VAL A 276 -2.24 -9.45 -16.57
N ALA A 277 -2.16 -8.24 -17.09
CA ALA A 277 -3.20 -7.68 -17.94
C ALA A 277 -3.44 -8.57 -19.17
N SER A 278 -2.38 -9.01 -19.87
CA SER A 278 -2.56 -9.85 -21.06
C SER A 278 -3.31 -11.15 -20.75
N ARG A 279 -2.94 -11.87 -19.68
CA ARG A 279 -3.56 -13.16 -19.33
C ARG A 279 -5.02 -13.07 -18.88
N ASN A 280 -5.47 -11.90 -18.41
CA ASN A 280 -6.83 -11.69 -17.95
C ASN A 280 -7.76 -11.10 -19.03
N LEU A 281 -7.23 -10.68 -20.18
CA LEU A 281 -8.00 -10.11 -21.27
C LEU A 281 -8.50 -11.18 -22.25
N LYS A 282 -9.68 -10.94 -22.82
CA LYS A 282 -10.14 -11.66 -24.02
C LYS A 282 -9.20 -11.39 -25.20
N LYS A 283 -9.21 -12.26 -26.23
CA LYS A 283 -8.43 -12.01 -27.47
C LYS A 283 -8.73 -10.65 -28.12
N SER A 284 -9.97 -10.17 -28.02
CA SER A 284 -10.40 -8.84 -28.46
C SER A 284 -10.29 -7.76 -27.35
N GLY A 285 -9.72 -8.10 -26.21
CA GLY A 285 -9.66 -7.21 -25.06
C GLY A 285 -8.55 -6.16 -25.19
N THR A 286 -8.72 -5.05 -24.50
CA THR A 286 -7.85 -3.88 -24.59
C THR A 286 -7.28 -3.50 -23.24
N LEU A 287 -5.97 -3.24 -23.19
CA LEU A 287 -5.28 -2.64 -22.07
C LEU A 287 -5.15 -1.15 -22.30
N TRP A 288 -5.52 -0.34 -21.29
CA TRP A 288 -5.24 1.08 -21.20
C TRP A 288 -4.34 1.34 -19.98
N MET A 289 -3.14 1.81 -20.20
CA MET A 289 -2.19 2.08 -19.14
C MET A 289 -1.51 3.44 -19.29
N VAL A 290 -1.17 4.05 -18.16
CA VAL A 290 -0.30 5.22 -18.12
C VAL A 290 1.02 4.87 -17.43
N ALA A 291 2.10 5.44 -17.88
CA ALA A 291 3.42 5.25 -17.30
C ALA A 291 4.30 6.49 -17.43
N ASN A 292 5.32 6.60 -16.59
CA ASN A 292 6.38 7.58 -16.79
C ASN A 292 7.08 7.31 -18.13
N ARG A 293 7.35 8.35 -18.91
CA ARG A 293 7.89 8.24 -20.27
C ARG A 293 9.23 7.51 -20.36
N HIS A 294 10.07 7.64 -19.34
CA HIS A 294 11.38 6.97 -19.30
C HIS A 294 11.33 5.48 -18.95
N LEU A 295 10.18 4.95 -18.54
CA LEU A 295 10.04 3.52 -18.23
C LEU A 295 9.81 2.70 -19.50
N PRO A 296 10.68 1.69 -19.82
CA PRO A 296 10.69 1.01 -21.11
C PRO A 296 9.69 -0.17 -21.15
N TYR A 297 8.39 0.12 -21.04
CA TYR A 297 7.35 -0.92 -21.04
C TYR A 297 7.01 -1.46 -22.44
N GLU A 298 7.43 -0.80 -23.52
CA GLU A 298 7.13 -1.17 -24.90
C GLU A 298 7.59 -2.60 -25.23
N ASN A 299 8.76 -3.01 -24.70
CA ASN A 299 9.26 -4.38 -24.90
C ASN A 299 8.36 -5.44 -24.24
N ALA A 300 7.86 -5.16 -23.04
CA ALA A 300 6.92 -6.03 -22.36
C ALA A 300 5.59 -6.10 -23.12
N ILE A 301 5.10 -4.96 -23.59
CA ILE A 301 3.86 -4.89 -24.38
C ILE A 301 4.00 -5.67 -25.68
N ARG A 302 5.08 -5.50 -26.47
CA ARG A 302 5.33 -6.29 -27.68
C ARG A 302 5.39 -7.80 -27.44
N ARG A 303 5.83 -8.24 -26.29
CA ARG A 303 5.86 -9.67 -25.93
C ARG A 303 4.46 -10.22 -25.69
N HIS A 304 3.59 -9.43 -25.07
CA HIS A 304 2.30 -9.89 -24.56
C HIS A 304 1.10 -9.43 -25.38
N PHE A 305 1.25 -8.47 -26.30
CA PHE A 305 0.19 -7.95 -27.18
C PHE A 305 0.65 -7.91 -28.62
N SER A 306 -0.29 -8.08 -29.55
CA SER A 306 0.01 -8.09 -30.99
C SER A 306 0.13 -6.69 -31.57
N SER A 307 -0.59 -5.72 -31.00
CA SER A 307 -0.57 -4.32 -31.39
C SER A 307 -0.61 -3.40 -30.18
N PHE A 308 -0.02 -2.23 -30.31
CA PHE A 308 -0.20 -1.14 -29.35
C PHE A 308 0.01 0.21 -30.02
N SER A 309 -0.61 1.22 -29.47
CA SER A 309 -0.43 2.62 -29.84
C SER A 309 -0.13 3.47 -28.60
N GLU A 310 0.71 4.47 -28.78
CA GLU A 310 0.90 5.53 -27.79
C GLU A 310 -0.04 6.68 -28.16
N HIS A 311 -0.94 7.03 -27.23
CA HIS A 311 -1.78 8.20 -27.34
C HIS A 311 -1.03 9.45 -26.87
N SER A 312 -1.50 10.63 -27.27
CA SER A 312 -0.89 11.90 -26.89
C SER A 312 -0.71 11.98 -25.39
N GLY A 313 0.55 12.05 -24.96
CA GLY A 313 0.94 12.14 -23.56
C GLY A 313 1.47 13.53 -23.23
N SER A 314 2.13 13.63 -22.10
CA SER A 314 2.92 14.80 -21.70
C SER A 314 4.41 14.52 -21.87
N THR A 315 5.26 15.52 -21.61
CA THR A 315 6.70 15.30 -21.51
C THR A 315 7.10 14.32 -20.41
N LYS A 316 6.23 14.12 -19.41
CA LYS A 316 6.47 13.25 -18.25
C LYS A 316 5.84 11.87 -18.38
N PHE A 317 4.66 11.77 -19.02
CA PHE A 317 3.85 10.55 -19.06
C PHE A 317 3.51 10.16 -20.50
N LYS A 318 3.33 8.86 -20.70
CA LYS A 318 2.78 8.27 -21.93
C LYS A 318 1.56 7.43 -21.56
N VAL A 319 0.53 7.46 -22.41
CA VAL A 319 -0.63 6.58 -22.32
C VAL A 319 -0.54 5.57 -23.45
N ILE A 320 -0.63 4.32 -23.12
CA ILE A 320 -0.51 3.20 -24.04
C ILE A 320 -1.83 2.45 -24.07
N GLN A 321 -2.34 2.24 -25.28
CA GLN A 321 -3.38 1.27 -25.58
C GLN A 321 -2.72 0.04 -26.20
N ALA A 322 -2.97 -1.15 -25.66
CA ALA A 322 -2.48 -2.40 -26.23
C ALA A 322 -3.64 -3.38 -26.46
N GLU A 323 -3.60 -4.08 -27.58
CA GLU A 323 -4.70 -4.90 -28.09
C GLU A 323 -4.23 -6.28 -28.51
N ASN A 324 -5.20 -7.20 -28.62
CA ASN A 324 -4.98 -8.57 -29.07
C ASN A 324 -3.90 -9.26 -28.24
N PRO A 325 -4.18 -9.55 -26.95
CA PRO A 325 -3.23 -10.23 -26.07
C PRO A 325 -2.83 -11.60 -26.66
N LYS A 326 -1.54 -11.91 -26.52
CA LYS A 326 -0.93 -13.18 -26.97
C LYS A 326 -0.98 -14.18 -25.82
N ASN A 327 -2.17 -14.72 -25.55
CA ASN A 327 -2.40 -15.73 -24.50
C ASN A 327 -2.14 -17.14 -25.02
#